data_4c657b0ca428f2afd6161613e6cdd3b3
#
_entry.id   4c657b0ca428f2afd6161613e6cdd3b3
#
_cell.length_a   1.000
_cell.length_b   1.000
_cell.length_c   1.000
_cell.angle_alpha   90.00
_cell.angle_beta   90.00
_cell.angle_gamma   90.00
#
_symmetry.space_group_name_H-M   'P 1'
#
loop_
_entity.id
_entity.type
_entity.pdbx_description
1 polymer ?
#
loop_
_entity_poly.entity_id
_entity_poly.type
_entity_poly.pdbx_seq_one_letter_code
_entity_poly.pdbx_strand_id
1 'polypeptide(L)'
;MFLAVICCSETIFAAINACKISREFKKYEQIVKADSEGIKKDSQKELEKVYHLSKDKENVIVLFLDREIPSLIPYVFKEFPELEDIFSGFKLFENTVSFSDSTIKASPALMGGYEYTPENINKRSNELLVDKHNEATLVMPKLFLDAGFNATVSNLPLQNYTWSGDTSNYERLPELNVAKSGKKYSTHYLEENPELKPEKEAYCVEGNLQSFALLEIIPPVLRQVFYFSGLYFRERIPFYLNTVPSRFLDEWSTLYYLPEVCDTESEKPSFIFIDNETTHEPCILEEHTYLPKKNLDKEKATCGGVMVPNELAPIEYYHVTATAMLQLAKWMTYLKEHGVYDNTRIIFVGDHGKDIPLPVFRDIEYGVRLGSFNCLLMYKDFNAAGKFKIDSTFMTNADTVILATQNLAVSKENPFTNNNLKDFVQKDDVHIYPCLDTNTFREFDSYYMLNKTQFILEDKKSNYAHYTVHTNIFDKNNWQKIVD
;
A
#
# COMPACT_ATOMS: atom_id res chain seq x y z
N MET A 1 0.94 -6.20 59.92
CA MET A 1 1.53 -4.87 59.72
C MET A 1 2.19 -4.73 58.35
N PHE A 2 3.10 -5.62 57.94
CA PHE A 2 3.84 -5.55 56.64
C PHE A 2 2.89 -5.60 55.40
N LEU A 3 1.94 -6.51 55.37
CA LEU A 3 0.95 -6.62 54.28
C LEU A 3 0.07 -5.37 54.16
N ALA A 4 -0.32 -4.79 55.28
CA ALA A 4 -1.14 -3.56 55.25
C ALA A 4 -0.35 -2.36 54.68
N VAL A 5 0.96 -2.26 54.95
CA VAL A 5 1.81 -1.21 54.41
C VAL A 5 1.97 -1.38 52.88
N ILE A 6 2.15 -2.62 52.40
CA ILE A 6 2.21 -2.92 50.97
C ILE A 6 0.91 -2.56 50.29
N CYS A 7 -0.24 -3.01 50.82
CA CYS A 7 -1.54 -2.68 50.22
C CYS A 7 -1.82 -1.17 50.21
N CYS A 8 -1.45 -0.44 51.26
CA CYS A 8 -1.58 1.02 51.30
C CYS A 8 -0.69 1.71 50.28
N SER A 9 0.57 1.27 50.12
CA SER A 9 1.48 1.86 49.16
C SER A 9 1.01 1.61 47.73
N GLU A 10 0.58 0.39 47.38
CA GLU A 10 0.03 0.06 46.08
C GLU A 10 -1.24 0.85 45.74
N THR A 11 -2.14 1.03 46.75
CA THR A 11 -3.33 1.84 46.54
C THR A 11 -3.01 3.32 46.28
N ILE A 12 -2.00 3.85 46.96
CA ILE A 12 -1.53 5.23 46.74
C ILE A 12 -0.92 5.37 45.35
N PHE A 13 -0.08 4.43 44.93
CA PHE A 13 0.52 4.42 43.59
C PHE A 13 -0.54 4.28 42.50
N ALA A 14 -1.55 3.42 42.71
CA ALA A 14 -2.67 3.27 41.77
C ALA A 14 -3.49 4.58 41.65
N ALA A 15 -3.74 5.27 42.76
CA ALA A 15 -4.44 6.54 42.73
C ALA A 15 -3.62 7.64 42.05
N ILE A 16 -2.32 7.72 42.28
CA ILE A 16 -1.42 8.66 41.61
C ILE A 16 -1.41 8.40 40.09
N ASN A 17 -1.31 7.14 39.69
CA ASN A 17 -1.31 6.74 38.28
C ASN A 17 -2.68 7.04 37.63
N ALA A 18 -3.79 6.76 38.28
CA ALA A 18 -5.13 7.11 37.81
C ALA A 18 -5.29 8.62 37.57
N CYS A 19 -4.81 9.45 38.51
CA CYS A 19 -4.78 10.91 38.34
C CYS A 19 -3.92 11.36 37.17
N LYS A 20 -2.74 10.72 37.00
CA LYS A 20 -1.82 11.03 35.88
C LYS A 20 -2.45 10.64 34.53
N ILE A 21 -3.01 9.44 34.43
CA ILE A 21 -3.73 8.95 33.25
C ILE A 21 -4.90 9.88 32.91
N SER A 22 -5.73 10.26 33.90
CA SER A 22 -6.84 11.19 33.67
C SER A 22 -6.39 12.55 33.16
N ARG A 23 -5.24 13.04 33.60
CA ARG A 23 -4.67 14.31 33.13
C ARG A 23 -4.14 14.20 31.69
N GLU A 24 -3.43 13.14 31.38
CA GLU A 24 -2.92 12.91 30.03
C GLU A 24 -4.07 12.63 29.05
N PHE A 25 -5.12 11.94 29.50
CA PHE A 25 -6.32 11.73 28.70
C PHE A 25 -7.02 13.04 28.34
N LYS A 26 -7.18 13.96 29.30
CA LYS A 26 -7.75 15.28 29.00
C LYS A 26 -6.91 16.09 27.99
N LYS A 27 -5.59 15.98 28.06
CA LYS A 27 -4.73 16.58 27.04
C LYS A 27 -4.93 15.94 25.66
N TYR A 28 -5.01 14.61 25.64
CA TYR A 28 -5.31 13.85 24.42
C TYR A 28 -6.65 14.25 23.82
N GLU A 29 -7.73 14.32 24.63
CA GLU A 29 -9.04 14.81 24.17
C GLU A 29 -8.97 16.22 23.58
N GLN A 30 -8.18 17.11 24.18
CA GLN A 30 -7.98 18.46 23.64
C GLN A 30 -7.26 18.45 22.31
N ILE A 31 -6.22 17.61 22.16
CA ILE A 31 -5.47 17.46 20.91
C ILE A 31 -6.37 16.86 19.82
N VAL A 32 -7.06 15.76 20.11
CA VAL A 32 -7.97 15.10 19.17
C VAL A 32 -9.12 16.02 18.76
N LYS A 33 -9.66 16.79 19.70
CA LYS A 33 -10.70 17.77 19.40
C LYS A 33 -10.18 18.91 18.52
N ALA A 34 -9.02 19.45 18.83
CA ALA A 34 -8.39 20.49 18.02
C ALA A 34 -8.05 19.98 16.61
N ASP A 35 -7.54 18.76 16.52
CA ASP A 35 -7.22 18.10 15.24
C ASP A 35 -8.49 17.85 14.44
N SER A 36 -9.55 17.30 15.05
CA SER A 36 -10.84 17.07 14.40
C SER A 36 -11.56 18.37 14.00
N GLU A 37 -11.46 19.44 14.80
CA GLU A 37 -11.97 20.76 14.42
C GLU A 37 -11.16 21.40 13.29
N GLY A 38 -9.83 21.18 13.27
CA GLY A 38 -8.95 21.57 12.17
C GLY A 38 -9.31 20.84 10.89
N ILE A 39 -9.43 19.52 10.94
CA ILE A 39 -9.81 18.67 9.79
C ILE A 39 -11.20 19.05 9.27
N LYS A 40 -12.20 19.24 10.14
CA LYS A 40 -13.55 19.69 9.74
C LYS A 40 -13.55 21.06 9.07
N LYS A 41 -12.71 21.98 9.54
CA LYS A 41 -12.59 23.31 8.95
C LYS A 41 -11.92 23.27 7.57
N ASP A 42 -11.00 22.32 7.38
CA ASP A 42 -10.34 22.10 6.09
C ASP A 42 -11.22 21.34 5.11
N SER A 43 -12.04 20.38 5.57
CA SER A 43 -12.95 19.60 4.71
C SER A 43 -14.14 20.41 4.19
N GLN A 44 -14.49 21.53 4.81
CA GLN A 44 -15.53 22.47 4.30
C GLN A 44 -15.00 23.42 3.21
N LYS A 45 -13.70 23.40 2.92
CA LYS A 45 -13.10 24.16 1.84
C LYS A 45 -13.04 23.31 0.57
N GLU A 46 -12.98 23.98 -0.57
CA GLU A 46 -12.59 23.36 -1.83
C GLU A 46 -11.30 22.60 -1.67
N LEU A 47 -11.21 21.37 -2.23
CA LEU A 47 -10.04 20.55 -2.11
C LEU A 47 -8.84 21.20 -2.79
N GLU A 48 -7.77 21.34 -2.07
CA GLU A 48 -6.53 21.92 -2.58
C GLU A 48 -5.94 21.03 -3.68
N LYS A 49 -5.52 21.66 -4.78
CA LYS A 49 -4.80 20.98 -5.86
C LYS A 49 -3.41 20.58 -5.37
N VAL A 50 -3.09 19.31 -5.51
CA VAL A 50 -1.80 18.75 -5.06
C VAL A 50 -1.01 18.07 -6.17
N TYR A 51 -1.68 17.69 -7.26
CA TYR A 51 -1.06 17.04 -8.41
C TYR A 51 -1.15 17.97 -9.63
N HIS A 52 -0.02 18.57 -9.98
CA HIS A 52 0.07 19.57 -11.06
C HIS A 52 0.65 18.91 -12.31
N LEU A 53 -0.16 18.76 -13.34
CA LEU A 53 0.23 18.20 -14.64
C LEU A 53 0.57 19.32 -15.63
N SER A 54 1.38 19.01 -16.61
CA SER A 54 1.69 19.94 -17.72
C SER A 54 0.86 19.59 -18.96
N LYS A 55 0.33 20.61 -19.63
CA LYS A 55 -0.32 20.44 -20.94
C LYS A 55 0.67 20.26 -22.08
N ASP A 56 1.83 20.88 -21.97
CA ASP A 56 2.78 21.03 -23.08
C ASP A 56 4.03 20.17 -22.91
N LYS A 57 4.23 19.57 -21.71
CA LYS A 57 5.41 18.78 -21.37
C LYS A 57 4.98 17.36 -20.99
N GLU A 58 5.96 16.46 -20.91
CA GLU A 58 5.73 15.09 -20.48
C GLU A 58 5.31 15.03 -19.00
N ASN A 59 4.34 14.18 -18.72
CA ASN A 59 3.95 13.81 -17.38
C ASN A 59 4.23 12.32 -17.17
N VAL A 60 4.72 11.96 -16.00
CA VAL A 60 4.90 10.56 -15.60
C VAL A 60 4.17 10.32 -14.29
N ILE A 61 3.25 9.39 -14.30
CA ILE A 61 2.47 8.98 -13.12
C ILE A 61 2.82 7.55 -12.79
N VAL A 62 3.23 7.30 -11.56
CA VAL A 62 3.35 5.98 -10.96
C VAL A 62 2.37 5.90 -9.82
N LEU A 63 1.41 5.01 -9.91
CA LEU A 63 0.46 4.71 -8.84
C LEU A 63 0.72 3.29 -8.35
N PHE A 64 1.17 3.19 -7.13
CA PHE A 64 1.38 1.95 -6.42
C PHE A 64 0.06 1.56 -5.73
N LEU A 65 -0.54 0.44 -6.15
CA LEU A 65 -1.73 -0.16 -5.56
C LEU A 65 -1.30 -1.36 -4.72
N ASP A 66 -1.28 -1.19 -3.40
CA ASP A 66 -0.82 -2.23 -2.48
C ASP A 66 -1.65 -3.51 -2.63
N ARG A 67 -0.96 -4.65 -2.82
CA ARG A 67 -1.53 -6.00 -2.98
C ARG A 67 -2.49 -6.18 -4.16
N GLU A 68 -2.48 -5.31 -5.16
CA GLU A 68 -3.35 -5.49 -6.33
C GLU A 68 -2.82 -6.59 -7.26
N ILE A 69 -3.75 -7.37 -7.80
CA ILE A 69 -3.45 -8.52 -8.66
C ILE A 69 -4.02 -8.33 -10.07
N PRO A 70 -3.32 -8.80 -11.11
CA PRO A 70 -3.81 -8.68 -12.48
C PRO A 70 -5.01 -9.56 -12.81
N SER A 71 -5.18 -10.68 -12.11
CA SER A 71 -6.11 -11.74 -12.48
C SER A 71 -7.59 -11.37 -12.36
N LEU A 72 -7.96 -10.38 -11.54
CA LEU A 72 -9.35 -9.93 -11.40
C LEU A 72 -9.73 -8.84 -12.42
N ILE A 73 -8.78 -8.09 -12.96
CA ILE A 73 -9.02 -6.97 -13.86
C ILE A 73 -9.82 -7.36 -15.12
N PRO A 74 -9.53 -8.49 -15.82
CA PRO A 74 -10.34 -8.89 -16.97
C PRO A 74 -11.81 -9.15 -16.66
N TYR A 75 -12.12 -9.58 -15.43
CA TYR A 75 -13.51 -9.78 -14.98
C TYR A 75 -14.20 -8.45 -14.69
N VAL A 76 -13.50 -7.49 -14.10
CA VAL A 76 -14.00 -6.12 -13.91
C VAL A 76 -14.30 -5.47 -15.28
N PHE A 77 -13.42 -5.63 -16.26
CA PHE A 77 -13.61 -5.08 -17.60
C PHE A 77 -14.73 -5.80 -18.36
N LYS A 78 -15.02 -7.06 -18.00
CA LYS A 78 -16.20 -7.76 -18.53
C LYS A 78 -17.51 -7.25 -17.93
N GLU A 79 -17.53 -6.84 -16.66
CA GLU A 79 -18.68 -6.18 -16.02
C GLU A 79 -18.88 -4.76 -16.57
N PHE A 80 -17.78 -4.05 -16.82
CA PHE A 80 -17.75 -2.65 -17.30
C PHE A 80 -16.99 -2.56 -18.63
N PRO A 81 -17.60 -2.94 -19.77
CA PRO A 81 -16.89 -2.99 -21.05
C PRO A 81 -16.35 -1.63 -21.54
N GLU A 82 -16.93 -0.53 -21.08
CA GLU A 82 -16.49 0.83 -21.38
C GLU A 82 -15.07 1.12 -20.85
N LEU A 83 -14.61 0.37 -19.87
CA LEU A 83 -13.24 0.50 -19.34
C LEU A 83 -12.17 0.21 -20.41
N GLU A 84 -12.45 -0.65 -21.40
CA GLU A 84 -11.51 -0.90 -22.50
C GLU A 84 -11.16 0.36 -23.30
N ASP A 85 -12.15 1.24 -23.50
CA ASP A 85 -11.97 2.50 -24.20
C ASP A 85 -11.43 3.60 -23.29
N ILE A 86 -11.83 3.61 -22.01
CA ILE A 86 -11.32 4.56 -21.02
C ILE A 86 -9.82 4.33 -20.79
N PHE A 87 -9.39 3.07 -20.64
CA PHE A 87 -7.99 2.68 -20.54
C PHE A 87 -7.32 2.45 -21.90
N SER A 88 -7.72 3.21 -22.93
CA SER A 88 -7.09 3.11 -24.25
C SER A 88 -5.59 3.35 -24.18
N GLY A 89 -4.83 2.52 -24.91
CA GLY A 89 -3.36 2.56 -24.91
C GLY A 89 -2.69 1.82 -23.76
N PHE A 90 -3.42 1.36 -22.75
CA PHE A 90 -2.86 0.55 -21.67
C PHE A 90 -2.61 -0.89 -22.09
N LYS A 91 -1.57 -1.47 -21.47
CA LYS A 91 -1.29 -2.91 -21.44
C LYS A 91 -1.31 -3.39 -19.99
N LEU A 92 -1.97 -4.51 -19.76
CA LEU A 92 -1.87 -5.27 -18.53
C LEU A 92 -0.83 -6.38 -18.72
N PHE A 93 0.28 -6.31 -18.02
CA PHE A 93 1.28 -7.39 -17.99
C PHE A 93 0.84 -8.44 -16.97
N GLU A 94 0.05 -9.41 -17.40
CA GLU A 94 -0.50 -10.44 -16.52
C GLU A 94 0.57 -11.33 -15.86
N ASN A 95 1.69 -11.54 -16.57
CA ASN A 95 2.82 -12.37 -16.17
C ASN A 95 3.86 -11.54 -15.41
N THR A 96 3.43 -10.85 -14.36
CA THR A 96 4.30 -10.00 -13.54
C THR A 96 4.52 -10.63 -12.17
N VAL A 97 5.78 -10.67 -11.72
CA VAL A 97 6.16 -11.23 -10.43
C VAL A 97 6.83 -10.18 -9.54
N SER A 98 6.53 -10.25 -8.25
CA SER A 98 7.24 -9.52 -7.21
C SER A 98 8.32 -10.38 -6.55
N PHE A 99 9.28 -9.74 -5.89
CA PHE A 99 10.38 -10.41 -5.21
C PHE A 99 10.03 -10.90 -3.79
N SER A 100 8.86 -10.51 -3.27
CA SER A 100 8.37 -10.92 -1.95
C SER A 100 6.85 -10.83 -1.89
N ASP A 101 6.26 -11.37 -0.86
CA ASP A 101 4.84 -11.37 -0.52
C ASP A 101 4.49 -10.36 0.59
N SER A 102 5.39 -9.40 0.85
CA SER A 102 5.16 -8.34 1.84
C SER A 102 5.77 -7.01 1.38
N THR A 103 5.05 -5.93 1.65
CA THR A 103 5.39 -4.57 1.25
C THR A 103 6.80 -4.17 1.65
N ILE A 104 7.22 -4.47 2.88
CA ILE A 104 8.53 -4.04 3.39
C ILE A 104 9.73 -4.66 2.63
N LYS A 105 9.55 -5.84 2.02
CA LYS A 105 10.58 -6.51 1.22
C LYS A 105 10.39 -6.31 -0.29
N ALA A 106 9.16 -6.11 -0.74
CA ALA A 106 8.82 -6.01 -2.15
C ALA A 106 8.90 -4.58 -2.70
N SER A 107 8.46 -3.58 -1.91
CA SER A 107 8.38 -2.19 -2.35
C SER A 107 9.73 -1.54 -2.68
N PRO A 108 10.89 -1.87 -2.05
CA PRO A 108 12.16 -1.30 -2.47
C PRO A 108 12.51 -1.56 -3.94
N ALA A 109 12.23 -2.77 -4.44
CA ALA A 109 12.46 -3.11 -5.86
C ALA A 109 11.52 -2.32 -6.79
N LEU A 110 10.25 -2.14 -6.41
CA LEU A 110 9.30 -1.31 -7.15
C LEU A 110 9.77 0.15 -7.23
N MET A 111 10.23 0.72 -6.11
CA MET A 111 10.57 2.13 -5.99
C MET A 111 11.96 2.48 -6.53
N GLY A 112 12.94 1.58 -6.34
CA GLY A 112 14.34 1.79 -6.66
C GLY A 112 14.87 0.97 -7.84
N GLY A 113 14.10 0.00 -8.33
CA GLY A 113 14.49 -0.89 -9.42
C GLY A 113 15.29 -2.11 -8.97
N TYR A 114 15.89 -2.80 -9.91
CA TYR A 114 16.56 -4.10 -9.70
C TYR A 114 17.71 -4.07 -8.69
N GLU A 115 18.36 -2.94 -8.49
CA GLU A 115 19.43 -2.78 -7.50
C GLU A 115 18.90 -2.93 -6.06
N TYR A 116 17.58 -2.76 -5.85
CA TYR A 116 16.91 -2.85 -4.56
C TYR A 116 16.07 -4.12 -4.38
N THR A 117 16.32 -5.14 -5.18
CA THR A 117 15.78 -6.47 -4.90
C THR A 117 16.36 -7.03 -3.59
N PRO A 118 15.66 -7.92 -2.88
CA PRO A 118 16.14 -8.50 -1.63
C PRO A 118 17.57 -9.05 -1.71
N GLU A 119 17.89 -9.75 -2.82
CA GLU A 119 19.23 -10.28 -3.06
C GLU A 119 20.28 -9.17 -3.17
N ASN A 120 20.02 -8.13 -3.98
CA ASN A 120 20.98 -7.05 -4.21
C ASN A 120 21.13 -6.13 -2.99
N ILE A 121 20.06 -5.88 -2.24
CA ILE A 121 20.12 -5.19 -0.95
C ILE A 121 21.07 -5.93 0.02
N ASN A 122 21.03 -7.27 0.05
CA ASN A 122 21.86 -8.07 0.92
C ASN A 122 23.36 -8.01 0.54
N LYS A 123 23.71 -7.79 -0.73
CA LYS A 123 25.10 -7.60 -1.17
C LYS A 123 25.74 -6.33 -0.57
N ARG A 124 24.94 -5.33 -0.23
CA ARG A 124 25.36 -4.09 0.46
C ARG A 124 25.37 -4.29 1.98
N SER A 125 26.06 -5.30 2.46
CA SER A 125 26.02 -5.75 3.86
C SER A 125 26.62 -4.78 4.88
N ASN A 126 27.28 -3.71 4.47
CA ASN A 126 27.85 -2.69 5.35
C ASN A 126 26.90 -1.51 5.60
N GLU A 127 25.70 -1.50 4.96
CA GLU A 127 24.71 -0.45 5.06
C GLU A 127 23.46 -0.95 5.77
N LEU A 128 22.82 -0.11 6.55
CA LEU A 128 21.58 -0.47 7.25
C LEU A 128 20.46 -0.73 6.25
N LEU A 129 19.63 -1.71 6.51
CA LEU A 129 18.46 -2.02 5.67
C LEU A 129 17.50 -0.84 5.57
N VAL A 130 17.27 -0.11 6.68
CA VAL A 130 16.41 1.06 6.69
C VAL A 130 16.95 2.17 5.78
N ASP A 131 18.27 2.36 5.72
CA ASP A 131 18.87 3.38 4.86
C ASP A 131 18.73 3.01 3.38
N LYS A 132 18.93 1.73 3.04
CA LYS A 132 18.72 1.20 1.68
C LYS A 132 17.26 1.30 1.25
N HIS A 133 16.31 1.04 2.16
CA HIS A 133 14.87 1.22 1.91
C HIS A 133 14.55 2.69 1.65
N ASN A 134 15.02 3.58 2.52
CA ASN A 134 14.84 5.02 2.38
C ASN A 134 15.46 5.56 1.09
N GLU A 135 16.59 5.02 0.69
CA GLU A 135 17.25 5.35 -0.58
C GLU A 135 16.42 4.90 -1.78
N ALA A 136 15.91 3.66 -1.78
CA ALA A 136 15.05 3.12 -2.83
C ALA A 136 13.83 4.03 -3.09
N THR A 137 13.21 4.54 -2.03
CA THR A 137 12.05 5.44 -2.12
C THR A 137 12.37 6.75 -2.84
N LEU A 138 13.62 7.20 -2.77
CA LEU A 138 14.06 8.48 -3.35
C LEU A 138 14.64 8.34 -4.76
N VAL A 139 14.87 7.12 -5.29
CA VAL A 139 15.49 6.92 -6.61
C VAL A 139 14.69 7.62 -7.70
N MET A 140 13.43 7.24 -7.92
CA MET A 140 12.61 7.88 -8.96
C MET A 140 12.42 9.39 -8.71
N PRO A 141 11.98 9.84 -7.51
CA PRO A 141 11.84 11.28 -7.26
C PRO A 141 13.10 12.07 -7.59
N LYS A 142 14.27 11.59 -7.18
CA LYS A 142 15.53 12.29 -7.45
C LYS A 142 15.90 12.28 -8.93
N LEU A 143 15.73 11.16 -9.63
CA LEU A 143 15.99 11.08 -11.08
C LEU A 143 15.17 12.12 -11.85
N PHE A 144 13.90 12.29 -11.50
CA PHE A 144 13.02 13.26 -12.16
C PHE A 144 13.30 14.70 -11.75
N LEU A 145 13.61 14.97 -10.46
CA LEU A 145 14.05 16.30 -10.01
C LEU A 145 15.32 16.74 -10.72
N ASP A 146 16.33 15.86 -10.79
CA ASP A 146 17.61 16.15 -11.47
C ASP A 146 17.41 16.41 -12.98
N ALA A 147 16.37 15.87 -13.57
CA ALA A 147 15.96 16.13 -14.95
C ALA A 147 15.06 17.37 -15.13
N GLY A 148 14.78 18.12 -14.05
CA GLY A 148 14.02 19.36 -14.08
C GLY A 148 12.51 19.19 -14.02
N PHE A 149 12.01 18.01 -13.68
CA PHE A 149 10.58 17.76 -13.45
C PHE A 149 10.11 18.41 -12.14
N ASN A 150 8.84 18.79 -12.10
CA ASN A 150 8.11 19.01 -10.85
C ASN A 150 7.73 17.63 -10.28
N ALA A 151 8.35 17.22 -9.18
CA ALA A 151 8.14 15.90 -8.60
C ALA A 151 7.27 15.99 -7.35
N THR A 152 6.26 15.14 -7.28
CA THR A 152 5.35 15.01 -6.14
C THR A 152 5.25 13.55 -5.70
N VAL A 153 5.39 13.31 -4.41
CA VAL A 153 5.16 11.99 -3.79
C VAL A 153 4.02 12.05 -2.80
N SER A 154 3.27 10.95 -2.69
CA SER A 154 2.16 10.83 -1.75
C SER A 154 2.15 9.45 -1.10
N ASN A 155 2.11 9.44 0.23
CA ASN A 155 1.93 8.26 1.09
C ASN A 155 2.90 7.10 0.90
N LEU A 156 4.06 7.26 0.23
CA LEU A 156 4.98 6.14 0.02
C LEU A 156 5.30 5.39 1.33
N PRO A 157 5.26 4.03 1.32
CA PRO A 157 5.15 3.26 2.55
C PRO A 157 6.46 3.17 3.33
N LEU A 158 6.31 2.93 4.63
CA LEU A 158 7.34 2.43 5.54
C LEU A 158 8.63 3.28 5.62
N GLN A 159 8.54 4.59 5.37
CA GLN A 159 9.67 5.49 5.56
C GLN A 159 10.25 5.34 6.96
N ASN A 160 11.58 5.23 7.07
CA ASN A 160 12.28 4.97 8.33
C ASN A 160 11.76 3.73 9.09
N TYR A 161 11.19 2.76 8.36
CA TYR A 161 10.51 1.60 8.94
C TYR A 161 9.47 1.99 10.00
N THR A 162 8.63 2.97 9.68
CA THR A 162 7.51 3.40 10.54
C THR A 162 6.18 3.26 9.83
N TRP A 163 5.13 2.98 10.60
CA TRP A 163 3.75 2.97 10.10
C TRP A 163 3.10 4.35 10.09
N SER A 164 3.71 5.33 10.73
CA SER A 164 3.08 6.60 11.10
C SER A 164 3.24 7.72 10.08
N GLY A 165 3.61 7.42 8.83
CA GLY A 165 3.78 8.45 7.80
C GLY A 165 4.93 9.42 8.11
N ASP A 166 6.06 8.89 8.56
CA ASP A 166 7.30 9.65 8.74
C ASP A 166 7.78 10.19 7.40
N THR A 167 7.85 11.51 7.27
CA THR A 167 8.26 12.18 6.04
C THR A 167 9.69 12.75 6.11
N SER A 168 10.41 12.50 7.19
CA SER A 168 11.75 13.06 7.38
C SER A 168 12.78 12.62 6.33
N ASN A 169 12.58 11.43 5.73
CA ASN A 169 13.43 10.97 4.62
C ASN A 169 13.37 11.91 3.41
N TYR A 170 12.24 12.57 3.16
CA TYR A 170 12.07 13.47 2.01
C TYR A 170 12.78 14.82 2.19
N GLU A 171 13.17 15.18 3.42
CA GLU A 171 13.97 16.38 3.68
C GLU A 171 15.34 16.34 2.98
N ARG A 172 15.77 15.14 2.54
CA ARG A 172 16.97 14.95 1.70
C ARG A 172 16.80 15.53 0.29
N LEU A 173 15.56 15.78 -0.16
CA LEU A 173 15.21 16.36 -1.45
C LEU A 173 14.31 17.59 -1.23
N PRO A 174 14.87 18.78 -0.93
CA PRO A 174 14.07 19.96 -0.56
C PRO A 174 13.11 20.45 -1.65
N GLU A 175 13.37 20.11 -2.90
CA GLU A 175 12.52 20.46 -4.05
C GLU A 175 11.36 19.48 -4.28
N LEU A 176 11.31 18.38 -3.52
CA LEU A 176 10.28 17.36 -3.63
C LEU A 176 9.00 17.85 -2.95
N ASN A 177 7.90 17.84 -3.69
CA ASN A 177 6.58 18.07 -3.11
C ASN A 177 6.10 16.79 -2.41
N VAL A 178 5.70 16.92 -1.15
CA VAL A 178 5.17 15.81 -0.37
C VAL A 178 3.69 16.06 -0.07
N ALA A 179 2.81 15.38 -0.79
CA ALA A 179 1.38 15.44 -0.57
C ALA A 179 0.97 14.44 0.53
N LYS A 180 0.21 14.92 1.51
CA LYS A 180 -0.37 14.09 2.57
C LYS A 180 -1.87 14.03 2.39
N SER A 181 -2.40 12.85 2.11
CA SER A 181 -3.86 12.63 2.03
C SER A 181 -4.46 12.54 3.44
N GLY A 182 -3.91 11.66 4.27
CA GLY A 182 -4.40 11.39 5.61
C GLY A 182 -5.93 11.20 5.63
N LYS A 183 -6.56 11.61 6.71
CA LYS A 183 -8.03 11.58 6.87
C LYS A 183 -8.77 12.75 6.18
N LYS A 184 -8.08 13.60 5.44
CA LYS A 184 -8.67 14.81 4.84
C LYS A 184 -9.79 14.45 3.87
N TYR A 185 -9.51 13.52 2.96
CA TYR A 185 -10.46 13.14 1.90
C TYR A 185 -11.61 12.29 2.44
N SER A 186 -11.35 11.35 3.33
CA SER A 186 -12.43 10.55 3.96
C SER A 186 -13.35 11.40 4.82
N THR A 187 -12.81 12.42 5.51
CA THR A 187 -13.63 13.37 6.27
C THR A 187 -14.51 14.19 5.34
N HIS A 188 -13.97 14.68 4.21
CA HIS A 188 -14.72 15.39 3.19
C HIS A 188 -15.86 14.51 2.63
N TYR A 189 -15.55 13.26 2.26
CA TYR A 189 -16.54 12.30 1.77
C TYR A 189 -17.63 12.00 2.80
N LEU A 190 -17.28 11.85 4.08
CA LEU A 190 -18.24 11.62 5.15
C LEU A 190 -19.10 12.85 5.46
N GLU A 191 -18.66 14.06 5.13
CA GLU A 191 -19.49 15.26 5.24
C GLU A 191 -20.53 15.31 4.15
N GLU A 192 -20.19 14.86 2.93
CA GLU A 192 -21.12 14.72 1.82
C GLU A 192 -22.06 13.52 1.98
N ASN A 193 -21.64 12.46 2.74
CA ASN A 193 -22.37 11.22 2.95
C ASN A 193 -22.52 10.94 4.46
N PRO A 194 -23.30 11.76 5.20
CA PRO A 194 -23.37 11.69 6.66
C PRO A 194 -23.95 10.38 7.21
N GLU A 195 -24.69 9.62 6.40
CA GLU A 195 -25.22 8.31 6.75
C GLU A 195 -24.12 7.26 6.98
N LEU A 196 -22.94 7.45 6.37
CA LEU A 196 -21.78 6.56 6.55
C LEU A 196 -21.02 6.84 7.84
N LYS A 197 -21.28 7.98 8.51
CA LYS A 197 -20.57 8.31 9.75
C LYS A 197 -20.82 7.24 10.81
N PRO A 198 -19.75 6.80 11.52
CA PRO A 198 -19.90 5.85 12.60
C PRO A 198 -20.75 6.45 13.74
N GLU A 199 -21.66 5.66 14.28
CA GLU A 199 -22.56 6.12 15.33
C GLU A 199 -21.84 6.47 16.65
N LYS A 200 -20.64 5.92 16.87
CA LYS A 200 -19.82 6.19 18.08
C LYS A 200 -18.31 6.01 17.77
N GLU A 201 -17.58 7.10 17.66
CA GLU A 201 -16.12 7.09 17.67
C GLU A 201 -15.51 6.73 19.04
N ALA A 202 -16.28 6.91 20.13
CA ALA A 202 -15.78 6.82 21.49
C ALA A 202 -15.44 5.40 21.99
N TYR A 203 -16.03 4.34 21.43
CA TYR A 203 -15.92 2.98 21.99
C TYR A 203 -14.53 2.38 21.94
N CYS A 204 -13.72 2.74 20.92
CA CYS A 204 -12.39 2.15 20.75
C CYS A 204 -11.37 2.74 21.71
N VAL A 205 -11.46 4.04 21.99
CA VAL A 205 -10.52 4.75 22.87
C VAL A 205 -10.73 4.33 24.33
N GLU A 206 -11.97 4.31 24.80
CA GLU A 206 -12.30 3.88 26.16
C GLU A 206 -11.89 2.43 26.45
N GLY A 207 -12.13 1.53 25.50
CA GLY A 207 -11.74 0.14 25.63
C GLY A 207 -10.23 -0.06 25.73
N ASN A 208 -9.46 0.64 24.90
CA ASN A 208 -7.99 0.56 24.91
C ASN A 208 -7.40 1.20 26.16
N LEU A 209 -7.97 2.31 26.65
CA LEU A 209 -7.51 2.95 27.88
C LEU A 209 -7.64 2.04 29.11
N GLN A 210 -8.71 1.26 29.23
CA GLN A 210 -8.85 0.29 30.31
C GLN A 210 -7.77 -0.79 30.23
N SER A 211 -7.48 -1.28 29.03
CA SER A 211 -6.43 -2.29 28.79
C SER A 211 -5.04 -1.75 29.11
N PHE A 212 -4.73 -0.51 28.71
CA PHE A 212 -3.46 0.15 29.02
C PHE A 212 -3.34 0.45 30.52
N ALA A 213 -4.40 0.88 31.18
CA ALA A 213 -4.41 1.10 32.62
C ALA A 213 -4.15 -0.19 33.39
N LEU A 214 -4.74 -1.31 32.97
CA LEU A 214 -4.46 -2.63 33.54
C LEU A 214 -3.02 -3.07 33.29
N LEU A 215 -2.49 -2.84 32.08
CA LEU A 215 -1.09 -3.19 31.74
C LEU A 215 -0.07 -2.48 32.66
N GLU A 216 -0.36 -1.26 33.08
CA GLU A 216 0.48 -0.50 34.01
C GLU A 216 0.48 -1.07 35.44
N ILE A 217 -0.63 -1.67 35.85
CA ILE A 217 -0.83 -2.20 37.21
C ILE A 217 -0.32 -3.65 37.32
N ILE A 218 -0.36 -4.40 36.23
CA ILE A 218 0.05 -5.81 36.21
C ILE A 218 1.55 -5.93 36.43
N PRO A 219 2.00 -6.91 37.29
CA PRO A 219 3.42 -7.19 37.48
C PRO A 219 4.14 -7.40 36.14
N PRO A 220 5.37 -6.86 35.97
CA PRO A 220 6.10 -6.94 34.69
C PRO A 220 6.20 -8.34 34.09
N VAL A 221 6.34 -9.38 34.91
CA VAL A 221 6.43 -10.78 34.50
C VAL A 221 5.15 -11.28 33.81
N LEU A 222 3.99 -10.68 34.09
CA LEU A 222 2.69 -11.04 33.52
C LEU A 222 2.26 -10.11 32.38
N ARG A 223 2.97 -9.01 32.14
CA ARG A 223 2.59 -8.02 31.14
C ARG A 223 2.53 -8.60 29.74
N GLN A 224 3.51 -9.43 29.37
CA GLN A 224 3.53 -10.07 28.06
C GLN A 224 2.36 -11.03 27.85
N VAL A 225 2.00 -11.78 28.90
CA VAL A 225 0.84 -12.69 28.88
C VAL A 225 -0.46 -11.88 28.74
N PHE A 226 -0.57 -10.78 29.48
CA PHE A 226 -1.77 -9.90 29.43
C PHE A 226 -1.86 -9.14 28.10
N TYR A 227 -0.74 -8.67 27.56
CA TYR A 227 -0.66 -7.99 26.27
C TYR A 227 -1.23 -8.86 25.14
N PHE A 228 -0.96 -10.16 25.19
CA PHE A 228 -1.48 -11.18 24.28
C PHE A 228 -1.52 -10.70 22.83
N SER A 229 -0.37 -10.26 22.31
CA SER A 229 -0.23 -9.73 20.94
C SER A 229 -1.15 -8.53 20.64
N GLY A 230 -1.39 -7.67 21.62
CA GLY A 230 -2.24 -6.49 21.49
C GLY A 230 -3.73 -6.76 21.63
N LEU A 231 -4.13 -8.01 21.90
CA LEU A 231 -5.54 -8.39 22.05
C LEU A 231 -6.06 -8.19 23.46
N TYR A 232 -5.20 -8.14 24.48
CA TYR A 232 -5.55 -7.96 25.91
C TYR A 232 -6.66 -8.91 26.39
N PHE A 233 -6.67 -10.18 25.92
CA PHE A 233 -7.73 -11.17 26.12
C PHE A 233 -9.13 -10.73 25.66
N ARG A 234 -9.20 -9.75 24.77
CA ARG A 234 -10.46 -9.38 24.12
C ARG A 234 -10.53 -10.11 22.78
N GLU A 235 -11.73 -10.49 22.38
CA GLU A 235 -11.98 -10.76 20.99
C GLU A 235 -11.56 -9.52 20.21
N ARG A 236 -10.85 -9.69 19.08
CA ARG A 236 -10.74 -8.61 18.12
C ARG A 236 -12.18 -8.21 17.82
N ILE A 237 -12.66 -7.16 18.48
CA ILE A 237 -13.80 -6.44 17.94
C ILE A 237 -13.26 -5.90 16.63
N PRO A 238 -13.68 -6.46 15.50
CA PRO A 238 -13.28 -5.87 14.26
C PRO A 238 -13.69 -4.41 14.36
N PHE A 239 -12.86 -3.49 13.88
CA PHE A 239 -13.20 -2.07 13.70
C PHE A 239 -14.36 -1.91 12.68
N TYR A 240 -15.14 -2.93 12.49
CA TYR A 240 -16.32 -3.05 11.66
C TYR A 240 -17.56 -2.70 12.49
N LEU A 241 -17.70 -1.42 12.79
CA LEU A 241 -19.00 -0.87 13.21
C LEU A 241 -19.96 -0.90 12.00
N ASN A 242 -20.45 -2.07 11.59
CA ASN A 242 -21.44 -2.26 10.51
C ASN A 242 -21.27 -1.37 9.26
N THR A 243 -20.09 -0.77 9.07
CA THR A 243 -19.75 0.18 8.01
C THR A 243 -18.44 -0.21 7.40
N VAL A 244 -18.12 0.44 6.31
CA VAL A 244 -16.83 0.36 5.62
C VAL A 244 -15.68 0.64 6.61
N PRO A 245 -14.59 -0.16 6.63
CA PRO A 245 -13.46 0.08 7.50
C PRO A 245 -12.90 1.50 7.29
N SER A 246 -12.58 2.21 8.37
CA SER A 246 -12.06 3.59 8.27
C SER A 246 -10.77 3.67 7.44
N ARG A 247 -9.86 2.70 7.62
CA ARG A 247 -8.63 2.62 6.82
C ARG A 247 -8.93 2.48 5.33
N PHE A 248 -9.86 1.60 4.95
CA PHE A 248 -10.30 1.49 3.56
C PHE A 248 -10.85 2.82 3.05
N LEU A 249 -11.72 3.49 3.83
CA LEU A 249 -12.32 4.76 3.42
C LEU A 249 -11.27 5.87 3.26
N ASP A 250 -10.24 5.91 4.11
CA ASP A 250 -9.14 6.88 4.02
C ASP A 250 -8.39 6.72 2.69
N GLU A 251 -8.06 5.48 2.31
CA GLU A 251 -7.33 5.19 1.09
C GLU A 251 -8.22 5.32 -0.17
N TRP A 252 -9.44 4.76 -0.12
CA TRP A 252 -10.39 4.82 -1.21
C TRP A 252 -10.77 6.26 -1.59
N SER A 253 -10.98 7.11 -0.59
CA SER A 253 -11.33 8.52 -0.84
C SER A 253 -10.19 9.28 -1.53
N THR A 254 -8.95 8.87 -1.34
CA THR A 254 -7.80 9.42 -2.07
C THR A 254 -7.93 9.15 -3.57
N LEU A 255 -8.30 7.93 -3.97
CA LEU A 255 -8.58 7.62 -5.39
C LEU A 255 -9.82 8.34 -5.91
N TYR A 256 -10.87 8.41 -5.09
CA TYR A 256 -12.15 9.02 -5.45
C TYR A 256 -11.99 10.49 -5.85
N TYR A 257 -11.18 11.26 -5.11
CA TYR A 257 -10.97 12.68 -5.33
C TYR A 257 -9.78 13.01 -6.24
N LEU A 258 -9.09 12.03 -6.85
CA LEU A 258 -7.97 12.30 -7.76
C LEU A 258 -8.28 13.36 -8.83
N PRO A 259 -9.44 13.33 -9.52
CA PRO A 259 -9.77 14.37 -10.50
C PRO A 259 -9.88 15.77 -9.89
N GLU A 260 -10.35 15.84 -8.64
CA GLU A 260 -10.60 17.12 -7.96
C GLU A 260 -9.34 17.74 -7.36
N VAL A 261 -8.32 16.92 -7.07
CA VAL A 261 -7.05 17.38 -6.50
C VAL A 261 -5.95 17.51 -7.54
N CYS A 262 -6.25 17.27 -8.82
CA CYS A 262 -5.38 17.53 -9.95
C CYS A 262 -5.67 18.87 -10.61
N ASP A 263 -4.67 19.47 -11.21
CA ASP A 263 -4.80 20.53 -12.22
C ASP A 263 -3.81 20.31 -13.38
N THR A 264 -3.84 21.22 -14.35
CA THR A 264 -2.98 21.16 -15.54
C THR A 264 -2.17 22.44 -15.73
N GLU A 265 -1.72 23.03 -14.63
CA GLU A 265 -1.08 24.34 -14.61
C GLU A 265 0.44 24.28 -14.49
N SER A 266 1.05 23.08 -14.46
CA SER A 266 2.51 22.94 -14.37
C SER A 266 3.20 23.45 -15.64
N GLU A 267 4.11 24.40 -15.50
CA GLU A 267 4.99 24.87 -16.57
C GLU A 267 6.17 23.94 -16.85
N LYS A 268 6.47 23.03 -15.90
CA LYS A 268 7.52 22.01 -15.99
C LYS A 268 6.90 20.65 -16.32
N PRO A 269 7.68 19.71 -16.87
CA PRO A 269 7.24 18.32 -16.91
C PRO A 269 6.98 17.81 -15.49
N SER A 270 6.09 16.87 -15.30
CA SER A 270 5.65 16.45 -13.98
C SER A 270 5.90 14.98 -13.73
N PHE A 271 6.34 14.66 -12.51
CA PHE A 271 6.45 13.31 -12.00
C PHE A 271 5.59 13.18 -10.74
N ILE A 272 4.68 12.21 -10.73
CA ILE A 272 3.78 11.97 -9.60
C ILE A 272 3.93 10.50 -9.19
N PHE A 273 4.23 10.28 -7.91
CA PHE A 273 4.33 8.93 -7.35
C PHE A 273 3.44 8.82 -6.12
N ILE A 274 2.39 8.01 -6.23
CA ILE A 274 1.35 7.83 -5.22
C ILE A 274 1.38 6.39 -4.76
N ASP A 275 1.38 6.15 -3.44
CA ASP A 275 0.98 4.87 -2.85
C ASP A 275 -0.48 4.94 -2.38
N ASN A 276 -1.21 3.85 -2.58
CA ASN A 276 -2.60 3.72 -2.20
C ASN A 276 -2.97 2.29 -1.78
N GLU A 277 -3.53 2.17 -0.59
CA GLU A 277 -3.88 0.88 0.02
C GLU A 277 -5.36 0.47 -0.18
N THR A 278 -6.10 1.06 -1.13
CA THR A 278 -7.51 0.70 -1.38
C THR A 278 -7.68 -0.80 -1.64
N THR A 279 -6.74 -1.42 -2.31
CA THR A 279 -6.77 -2.84 -2.68
C THR A 279 -6.16 -3.77 -1.64
N HIS A 280 -5.57 -3.22 -0.57
CA HIS A 280 -4.94 -4.00 0.50
C HIS A 280 -5.96 -4.74 1.36
N GLU A 281 -6.99 -4.07 1.83
CA GLU A 281 -7.98 -4.63 2.76
C GLU A 281 -9.24 -5.08 2.02
N PRO A 282 -9.72 -6.32 2.24
CA PRO A 282 -10.97 -6.79 1.63
C PRO A 282 -12.16 -6.00 2.16
N CYS A 283 -13.03 -5.54 1.26
CA CYS A 283 -14.23 -4.78 1.62
C CYS A 283 -15.41 -5.12 0.69
N ILE A 284 -16.60 -5.31 1.26
CA ILE A 284 -17.83 -5.40 0.47
C ILE A 284 -18.37 -3.99 0.23
N LEU A 285 -18.64 -3.69 -1.02
CA LEU A 285 -19.16 -2.42 -1.52
C LEU A 285 -20.52 -2.61 -2.20
N GLU A 286 -21.21 -1.53 -2.52
CA GLU A 286 -22.47 -1.61 -3.27
C GLU A 286 -22.21 -2.08 -4.71
N GLU A 287 -22.78 -3.20 -5.10
CA GLU A 287 -22.58 -3.75 -6.45
C GLU A 287 -22.94 -2.75 -7.55
N HIS A 288 -22.28 -2.88 -8.68
CA HIS A 288 -22.35 -2.03 -9.88
C HIS A 288 -21.84 -0.61 -9.72
N THR A 289 -21.95 -0.01 -8.54
CA THR A 289 -21.33 1.31 -8.26
C THR A 289 -19.98 1.16 -7.58
N TYR A 290 -19.82 0.10 -6.81
CA TYR A 290 -18.68 -0.19 -5.93
C TYR A 290 -18.31 1.00 -5.03
N LEU A 291 -19.36 1.74 -4.61
CA LEU A 291 -19.22 2.81 -3.65
C LEU A 291 -19.41 2.28 -2.21
N PRO A 292 -18.79 2.93 -1.21
CA PRO A 292 -19.04 2.64 0.19
C PRO A 292 -20.52 2.83 0.55
N LYS A 293 -21.10 1.86 1.24
CA LYS A 293 -22.49 1.92 1.69
C LYS A 293 -22.67 1.28 3.06
N LYS A 294 -23.54 1.85 3.86
CA LYS A 294 -23.91 1.33 5.18
C LYS A 294 -24.82 0.09 5.06
N ASN A 295 -24.63 -0.89 5.96
CA ASN A 295 -25.51 -2.05 6.13
C ASN A 295 -25.61 -2.96 4.89
N LEU A 296 -24.52 -3.17 4.19
CA LEU A 296 -24.48 -4.17 3.12
C LEU A 296 -24.58 -5.59 3.70
N ASP A 297 -25.38 -6.41 3.03
CA ASP A 297 -25.51 -7.82 3.36
C ASP A 297 -24.41 -8.63 2.64
N LYS A 298 -23.38 -8.98 3.39
CA LYS A 298 -22.21 -9.70 2.86
C LYS A 298 -22.57 -11.07 2.26
N GLU A 299 -23.62 -11.72 2.76
CA GLU A 299 -24.04 -13.04 2.28
C GLU A 299 -24.69 -12.98 0.88
N LYS A 300 -25.17 -11.80 0.49
CA LYS A 300 -25.78 -11.56 -0.83
C LYS A 300 -24.82 -10.92 -1.83
N ALA A 301 -23.63 -10.56 -1.42
CA ALA A 301 -22.66 -9.96 -2.31
C ALA A 301 -22.23 -10.94 -3.40
N THR A 302 -22.04 -10.44 -4.61
CA THR A 302 -21.60 -11.18 -5.78
C THR A 302 -20.46 -10.43 -6.49
N CYS A 303 -19.98 -10.95 -7.60
CA CYS A 303 -19.04 -10.24 -8.47
C CYS A 303 -19.79 -9.52 -9.61
N GLY A 304 -20.79 -8.70 -9.28
CA GLY A 304 -21.56 -7.91 -10.27
C GLY A 304 -22.26 -8.73 -11.35
N GLY A 305 -22.58 -10.01 -11.06
CA GLY A 305 -23.15 -10.94 -12.02
C GLY A 305 -22.14 -11.56 -13.01
N VAL A 306 -20.86 -11.22 -12.90
CA VAL A 306 -19.80 -11.85 -13.69
C VAL A 306 -19.38 -13.16 -13.03
N MET A 307 -19.27 -14.23 -13.80
CA MET A 307 -18.73 -15.51 -13.31
C MET A 307 -17.21 -15.40 -13.15
N VAL A 308 -16.77 -15.13 -11.94
CA VAL A 308 -15.37 -15.24 -11.53
C VAL A 308 -15.16 -16.70 -11.05
N PRO A 309 -14.09 -17.38 -11.45
CA PRO A 309 -13.78 -18.70 -10.93
C PRO A 309 -13.70 -18.69 -9.40
N ASN A 310 -14.28 -19.70 -8.75
CA ASN A 310 -14.29 -19.84 -7.28
C ASN A 310 -12.89 -19.77 -6.65
N GLU A 311 -11.88 -20.03 -7.46
CA GLU A 311 -10.48 -20.00 -7.05
C GLU A 311 -9.89 -18.59 -6.97
N LEU A 312 -10.51 -17.62 -7.65
CA LEU A 312 -10.06 -16.22 -7.68
C LEU A 312 -10.76 -15.34 -6.65
N ALA A 313 -11.77 -15.85 -5.96
CA ALA A 313 -12.57 -15.00 -5.08
C ALA A 313 -12.49 -15.43 -3.62
N PRO A 314 -12.12 -14.48 -2.76
CA PRO A 314 -13.16 -13.84 -1.96
C PRO A 314 -13.77 -12.66 -2.73
N ILE A 315 -15.09 -12.53 -2.67
CA ILE A 315 -15.87 -11.47 -3.35
C ILE A 315 -15.38 -10.08 -2.96
N GLU A 316 -14.94 -9.93 -1.70
CA GLU A 316 -14.42 -8.68 -1.18
C GLU A 316 -13.21 -8.15 -1.97
N TYR A 317 -12.36 -9.03 -2.50
CA TYR A 317 -11.22 -8.62 -3.32
C TYR A 317 -11.65 -8.18 -4.72
N TYR A 318 -12.67 -8.83 -5.27
CA TYR A 318 -13.26 -8.35 -6.53
C TYR A 318 -13.82 -6.93 -6.36
N HIS A 319 -14.54 -6.66 -5.26
CA HIS A 319 -15.13 -5.36 -4.99
C HIS A 319 -14.08 -4.25 -4.86
N VAL A 320 -12.95 -4.52 -4.18
CA VAL A 320 -11.89 -3.50 -4.03
C VAL A 320 -11.11 -3.30 -5.33
N THR A 321 -10.88 -4.35 -6.13
CA THR A 321 -10.34 -4.21 -7.48
C THR A 321 -11.28 -3.41 -8.39
N ALA A 322 -12.59 -3.73 -8.36
CA ALA A 322 -13.59 -3.03 -9.17
C ALA A 322 -13.66 -1.55 -8.81
N THR A 323 -13.74 -1.21 -7.52
CA THR A 323 -13.78 0.21 -7.13
C THR A 323 -12.49 0.94 -7.50
N ALA A 324 -11.31 0.33 -7.33
CA ALA A 324 -10.05 0.94 -7.73
C ALA A 324 -10.04 1.26 -9.23
N MET A 325 -10.41 0.28 -10.08
CA MET A 325 -10.47 0.50 -11.53
C MET A 325 -11.50 1.56 -11.93
N LEU A 326 -12.66 1.63 -11.27
CA LEU A 326 -13.67 2.64 -11.55
C LEU A 326 -13.24 4.06 -11.13
N GLN A 327 -12.59 4.22 -9.98
CA GLN A 327 -12.06 5.53 -9.59
C GLN A 327 -10.91 5.97 -10.51
N LEU A 328 -10.01 5.04 -10.88
CA LEU A 328 -8.97 5.32 -11.87
C LEU A 328 -9.55 5.64 -13.24
N ALA A 329 -10.65 5.02 -13.65
CA ALA A 329 -11.35 5.36 -14.90
C ALA A 329 -11.87 6.80 -14.90
N LYS A 330 -12.39 7.28 -13.77
CA LYS A 330 -12.77 8.70 -13.62
C LYS A 330 -11.56 9.62 -13.80
N TRP A 331 -10.42 9.25 -13.21
CA TRP A 331 -9.20 10.02 -13.37
C TRP A 331 -8.67 9.99 -14.81
N MET A 332 -8.69 8.83 -15.49
CA MET A 332 -8.34 8.75 -16.91
C MET A 332 -9.26 9.61 -17.79
N THR A 333 -10.53 9.65 -17.47
CA THR A 333 -11.51 10.52 -18.15
C THR A 333 -11.15 11.99 -17.94
N TYR A 334 -10.86 12.39 -16.70
CA TYR A 334 -10.38 13.74 -16.39
C TYR A 334 -9.13 14.11 -17.21
N LEU A 335 -8.12 13.21 -17.29
CA LEU A 335 -6.90 13.48 -18.06
C LEU A 335 -7.20 13.67 -19.56
N LYS A 336 -8.13 12.91 -20.12
CA LYS A 336 -8.59 13.06 -21.52
C LYS A 336 -9.31 14.39 -21.75
N GLU A 337 -10.25 14.75 -20.89
CA GLU A 337 -11.04 15.98 -20.96
C GLU A 337 -10.17 17.23 -20.83
N HIS A 338 -9.07 17.15 -20.05
CA HIS A 338 -8.12 18.25 -19.86
C HIS A 338 -6.95 18.25 -20.86
N GLY A 339 -6.94 17.30 -21.80
CA GLY A 339 -5.97 17.24 -22.90
C GLY A 339 -4.56 16.88 -22.47
N VAL A 340 -4.40 16.16 -21.33
CA VAL A 340 -3.10 15.71 -20.79
C VAL A 340 -2.93 14.20 -20.83
N TYR A 341 -3.90 13.45 -21.36
CA TYR A 341 -3.81 11.99 -21.39
C TYR A 341 -2.69 11.48 -22.31
N ASP A 342 -2.55 12.07 -23.50
CA ASP A 342 -1.60 11.59 -24.50
C ASP A 342 -0.16 11.90 -24.11
N ASN A 343 0.11 13.05 -23.52
CA ASN A 343 1.44 13.43 -23.03
C ASN A 343 1.74 12.91 -21.62
N THR A 344 0.94 11.97 -21.11
CA THR A 344 1.15 11.34 -19.80
C THR A 344 1.48 9.86 -19.95
N ARG A 345 2.64 9.46 -19.43
CA ARG A 345 2.97 8.06 -19.17
C ARG A 345 2.38 7.64 -17.83
N ILE A 346 1.71 6.50 -17.78
CA ILE A 346 1.00 6.05 -16.59
C ILE A 346 1.38 4.60 -16.28
N ILE A 347 1.74 4.35 -15.04
CA ILE A 347 2.10 3.03 -14.52
C ILE A 347 1.24 2.76 -13.28
N PHE A 348 0.44 1.71 -13.30
CA PHE A 348 -0.21 1.16 -12.12
C PHE A 348 0.51 -0.14 -11.77
N VAL A 349 1.00 -0.25 -10.54
CA VAL A 349 1.84 -1.37 -10.13
C VAL A 349 1.51 -1.80 -8.71
N GLY A 350 1.47 -3.12 -8.46
CA GLY A 350 1.40 -3.70 -7.12
C GLY A 350 2.80 -4.04 -6.62
N ASP A 351 3.03 -3.93 -5.33
CA ASP A 351 4.27 -4.40 -4.71
C ASP A 351 4.32 -5.92 -4.66
N HIS A 352 3.21 -6.54 -4.26
CA HIS A 352 3.00 -7.99 -4.28
C HIS A 352 1.52 -8.31 -4.57
N GLY A 353 1.20 -9.58 -4.67
CA GLY A 353 -0.17 -10.05 -4.88
C GLY A 353 -0.86 -10.46 -3.59
N LYS A 354 -1.89 -11.28 -3.75
CA LYS A 354 -2.69 -11.86 -2.66
C LYS A 354 -2.61 -13.38 -2.69
N ASP A 355 -2.83 -13.98 -1.53
CA ASP A 355 -3.02 -15.42 -1.40
C ASP A 355 -4.38 -15.86 -2.00
N ILE A 356 -4.51 -15.64 -3.30
CA ILE A 356 -5.62 -16.18 -4.06
C ILE A 356 -5.11 -17.41 -4.79
N PRO A 357 -5.74 -18.58 -4.58
CA PRO A 357 -5.31 -19.81 -5.22
C PRO A 357 -5.61 -19.74 -6.72
N LEU A 358 -4.64 -19.29 -7.51
CA LEU A 358 -4.72 -19.38 -8.95
C LEU A 358 -4.69 -20.87 -9.36
N PRO A 359 -5.55 -21.30 -10.30
CA PRO A 359 -5.64 -22.72 -10.70
C PRO A 359 -4.30 -23.30 -11.12
N VAL A 360 -3.48 -22.50 -11.79
CA VAL A 360 -2.15 -22.88 -12.27
C VAL A 360 -1.19 -23.27 -11.14
N PHE A 361 -1.38 -22.72 -9.94
CA PHE A 361 -0.50 -22.98 -8.80
C PHE A 361 -0.91 -24.20 -7.96
N ARG A 362 -2.05 -24.80 -8.23
CA ARG A 362 -2.53 -26.00 -7.50
C ARG A 362 -1.60 -27.20 -7.64
N ASP A 363 -0.96 -27.33 -8.79
CA ASP A 363 -0.06 -28.43 -9.09
C ASP A 363 1.37 -28.19 -8.58
N ILE A 364 1.63 -27.00 -8.05
CA ILE A 364 2.90 -26.66 -7.40
C ILE A 364 2.71 -26.97 -5.91
N GLU A 365 2.95 -28.26 -5.56
CA GLU A 365 2.95 -28.68 -4.16
C GLU A 365 4.00 -27.86 -3.44
N TYR A 366 3.66 -27.16 -2.37
CA TYR A 366 4.65 -26.73 -1.35
C TYR A 366 4.16 -25.65 -0.41
N GLY A 367 2.89 -25.47 -0.12
CA GLY A 367 2.44 -24.62 0.98
C GLY A 367 2.81 -23.13 0.84
N VAL A 368 3.44 -22.74 -0.27
CA VAL A 368 3.76 -21.34 -0.57
C VAL A 368 2.59 -20.74 -1.35
N ARG A 369 2.18 -19.59 -0.93
CA ARG A 369 1.09 -18.83 -1.51
C ARG A 369 1.56 -18.11 -2.78
N LEU A 370 1.81 -18.88 -3.84
CA LEU A 370 2.41 -18.35 -5.08
C LEU A 370 1.60 -17.22 -5.70
N GLY A 371 0.29 -17.19 -5.51
CA GLY A 371 -0.56 -16.06 -5.90
C GLY A 371 -0.13 -14.73 -5.26
N SER A 372 0.49 -14.77 -4.09
CA SER A 372 1.00 -13.56 -3.43
C SER A 372 2.17 -12.89 -4.15
N PHE A 373 2.80 -13.57 -5.11
CA PHE A 373 3.89 -12.99 -5.90
C PHE A 373 3.43 -12.46 -7.26
N ASN A 374 2.21 -12.77 -7.71
CA ASN A 374 1.65 -12.23 -8.95
C ASN A 374 1.02 -10.86 -8.68
N CYS A 375 1.74 -9.81 -8.98
CA CYS A 375 1.34 -8.42 -8.72
C CYS A 375 0.91 -7.69 -9.98
N LEU A 376 0.10 -6.65 -9.81
CA LEU A 376 -0.34 -5.77 -10.88
C LEU A 376 0.85 -5.11 -11.59
N LEU A 377 0.80 -5.03 -12.92
CA LEU A 377 1.54 -4.06 -13.72
C LEU A 377 0.72 -3.68 -14.94
N MET A 378 0.18 -2.47 -14.94
CA MET A 378 -0.46 -1.85 -16.09
C MET A 378 0.38 -0.65 -16.56
N TYR A 379 0.57 -0.52 -17.85
CA TYR A 379 1.43 0.50 -18.43
C TYR A 379 0.81 1.15 -19.66
N LYS A 380 0.83 2.48 -19.69
CA LYS A 380 0.51 3.31 -20.86
C LYS A 380 1.68 4.26 -21.15
N ASP A 381 2.23 4.20 -22.36
CA ASP A 381 3.27 5.14 -22.80
C ASP A 381 2.66 6.43 -23.37
N PHE A 382 3.51 7.43 -23.61
CA PHE A 382 3.14 8.65 -24.32
C PHE A 382 2.55 8.32 -25.67
N ASN A 383 1.46 9.02 -26.03
CA ASN A 383 0.74 8.85 -27.30
C ASN A 383 0.33 7.39 -27.60
N ALA A 384 0.29 6.53 -26.59
CA ALA A 384 -0.17 5.16 -26.77
C ALA A 384 -1.68 5.18 -27.08
N ALA A 385 -2.06 4.45 -28.13
CA ALA A 385 -3.41 4.40 -28.65
C ALA A 385 -3.87 2.96 -28.86
N GLY A 386 -5.15 2.79 -29.11
CA GLY A 386 -5.80 1.51 -29.32
C GLY A 386 -6.44 0.98 -28.05
N LYS A 387 -7.17 -0.12 -28.15
CA LYS A 387 -7.87 -0.71 -27.02
C LYS A 387 -6.88 -1.23 -25.96
N PHE A 388 -7.38 -1.32 -24.74
CA PHE A 388 -6.72 -2.06 -23.66
C PHE A 388 -6.29 -3.45 -24.11
N LYS A 389 -5.09 -3.89 -23.71
CA LYS A 389 -4.53 -5.19 -24.09
C LYS A 389 -3.96 -5.93 -22.89
N ILE A 390 -4.14 -7.25 -22.89
CA ILE A 390 -3.41 -8.14 -22.01
C ILE A 390 -2.13 -8.56 -22.72
N ASP A 391 -1.01 -8.48 -22.04
CA ASP A 391 0.34 -8.80 -22.54
C ASP A 391 0.98 -9.82 -21.59
N SER A 392 1.38 -10.97 -22.12
CA SER A 392 1.98 -12.08 -21.35
C SER A 392 3.49 -12.01 -21.24
N THR A 393 4.10 -10.90 -21.65
CA THR A 393 5.53 -10.66 -21.44
C THR A 393 5.88 -10.77 -19.96
N PHE A 394 6.93 -11.53 -19.64
CA PHE A 394 7.39 -11.68 -18.27
C PHE A 394 7.99 -10.38 -17.74
N MET A 395 7.43 -9.90 -16.65
CA MET A 395 7.82 -8.64 -16.00
C MET A 395 8.01 -8.86 -14.50
N THR A 396 8.64 -7.89 -13.87
CA THR A 396 8.73 -7.79 -12.42
C THR A 396 8.27 -6.41 -11.95
N ASN A 397 7.94 -6.24 -10.69
CA ASN A 397 7.64 -4.92 -10.14
C ASN A 397 8.85 -3.97 -10.18
N ALA A 398 10.09 -4.48 -10.24
CA ALA A 398 11.31 -3.67 -10.40
C ALA A 398 11.43 -3.01 -11.79
N ASP A 399 10.70 -3.48 -12.80
CA ASP A 399 10.66 -2.85 -14.13
C ASP A 399 10.05 -1.44 -14.08
N THR A 400 9.34 -1.09 -13.00
CA THR A 400 8.68 0.21 -12.83
C THR A 400 9.63 1.38 -13.08
N VAL A 401 10.84 1.35 -12.52
CA VAL A 401 11.82 2.43 -12.68
C VAL A 401 12.28 2.55 -14.16
N ILE A 402 12.49 1.43 -14.82
CA ILE A 402 12.89 1.40 -16.24
C ILE A 402 11.75 1.91 -17.13
N LEU A 403 10.52 1.45 -16.87
CA LEU A 403 9.34 1.90 -17.59
C LEU A 403 9.08 3.40 -17.39
N ALA A 404 9.26 3.90 -16.17
CA ALA A 404 9.07 5.31 -15.85
C ALA A 404 10.07 6.21 -16.60
N THR A 405 11.32 5.77 -16.71
CA THR A 405 12.43 6.60 -17.22
C THR A 405 12.79 6.36 -18.70
N GLN A 406 12.28 5.28 -19.32
CA GLN A 406 12.66 4.95 -20.71
C GLN A 406 12.28 6.06 -21.70
N ASN A 407 13.14 6.31 -22.71
CA ASN A 407 12.93 7.30 -23.77
C ASN A 407 12.70 8.74 -23.29
N LEU A 408 13.08 9.06 -22.04
CA LEU A 408 13.10 10.41 -21.50
C LEU A 408 14.54 10.89 -21.33
N ALA A 409 14.72 12.21 -21.28
CA ALA A 409 15.99 12.85 -20.96
C ALA A 409 16.28 12.81 -19.44
N VAL A 410 16.07 11.64 -18.83
CA VAL A 410 16.32 11.34 -17.42
C VAL A 410 17.56 10.46 -17.35
N SER A 411 18.39 10.64 -16.31
CA SER A 411 19.58 9.80 -16.11
C SER A 411 19.21 8.31 -16.13
N LYS A 412 20.09 7.49 -16.66
CA LYS A 412 19.99 6.03 -16.61
C LYS A 412 20.84 5.43 -15.49
N GLU A 413 21.41 6.26 -14.64
CA GLU A 413 22.21 5.88 -13.50
C GLU A 413 21.44 6.15 -12.21
N ASN A 414 21.53 5.23 -11.26
CA ASN A 414 20.99 5.41 -9.92
C ASN A 414 21.68 6.61 -9.26
N PRO A 415 20.93 7.62 -8.79
CA PRO A 415 21.51 8.86 -8.29
C PRO A 415 22.25 8.72 -6.95
N PHE A 416 22.20 7.55 -6.31
CA PHE A 416 22.85 7.26 -5.04
C PHE A 416 24.08 6.38 -5.18
N THR A 417 24.08 5.46 -6.14
CA THR A 417 25.14 4.46 -6.33
C THR A 417 25.95 4.68 -7.61
N ASN A 418 25.44 5.48 -8.54
CA ASN A 418 25.98 5.71 -9.90
C ASN A 418 26.00 4.44 -10.78
N ASN A 419 25.36 3.36 -10.39
CA ASN A 419 25.20 2.17 -11.21
C ASN A 419 24.15 2.43 -12.29
N ASN A 420 24.30 1.81 -13.47
CA ASN A 420 23.25 1.89 -14.47
C ASN A 420 22.00 1.13 -14.00
N LEU A 421 20.82 1.71 -14.20
CA LEU A 421 19.53 1.12 -13.78
C LEU A 421 19.27 -0.27 -14.38
N LYS A 422 19.98 -0.62 -15.46
CA LYS A 422 19.89 -1.91 -16.15
C LYS A 422 20.96 -2.92 -15.76
N ASP A 423 21.98 -2.53 -15.01
CA ASP A 423 23.11 -3.42 -14.68
C ASP A 423 22.67 -4.62 -13.81
N PHE A 424 21.61 -4.46 -13.05
CA PHE A 424 21.09 -5.49 -12.14
C PHE A 424 19.85 -6.23 -12.69
N VAL A 425 19.45 -5.96 -13.94
CA VAL A 425 18.28 -6.63 -14.54
C VAL A 425 18.54 -8.12 -14.64
N GLN A 426 17.75 -8.89 -13.91
CA GLN A 426 17.80 -10.34 -13.90
C GLN A 426 16.38 -10.87 -14.08
N LYS A 427 16.07 -11.38 -15.28
CA LYS A 427 14.76 -11.94 -15.64
C LYS A 427 14.81 -13.43 -15.98
N ASP A 428 16.01 -13.98 -16.17
CA ASP A 428 16.14 -15.40 -16.49
C ASP A 428 15.85 -16.28 -15.26
N ASP A 429 16.23 -15.78 -14.07
CA ASP A 429 15.99 -16.42 -12.78
C ASP A 429 15.61 -15.37 -11.74
N VAL A 430 14.34 -15.16 -11.51
CA VAL A 430 13.88 -14.24 -10.46
C VAL A 430 13.82 -14.97 -9.11
N HIS A 431 14.68 -14.57 -8.18
CA HIS A 431 14.69 -15.10 -6.83
C HIS A 431 13.57 -14.49 -6.00
N ILE A 432 12.75 -15.33 -5.39
CA ILE A 432 11.62 -14.94 -4.55
C ILE A 432 11.94 -15.22 -3.10
N TYR A 433 11.73 -14.21 -2.27
CA TYR A 433 11.97 -14.20 -0.83
C TYR A 433 10.66 -14.13 -0.05
N PRO A 434 10.01 -15.27 0.27
CA PRO A 434 8.80 -15.27 1.07
C PRO A 434 9.02 -14.63 2.43
N CYS A 435 8.02 -13.92 2.92
CA CYS A 435 8.04 -13.29 4.24
C CYS A 435 7.31 -14.12 5.30
N LEU A 436 6.40 -14.99 4.88
CA LEU A 436 5.43 -15.62 5.74
C LEU A 436 5.95 -16.90 6.37
N ASP A 437 6.14 -16.89 7.69
CA ASP A 437 5.97 -18.05 8.53
C ASP A 437 4.56 -18.00 9.15
N THR A 438 3.62 -18.78 8.61
CA THR A 438 2.24 -18.85 9.10
C THR A 438 2.12 -19.40 10.52
N ASN A 439 3.19 -20.00 11.06
CA ASN A 439 3.19 -20.57 12.40
C ASN A 439 3.68 -19.59 13.49
N THR A 440 4.25 -18.44 13.11
CA THR A 440 4.80 -17.45 14.05
C THR A 440 3.92 -16.20 14.22
N PHE A 441 2.62 -16.29 14.00
CA PHE A 441 1.66 -15.23 14.37
C PHE A 441 1.75 -14.76 15.84
N ARG A 442 2.63 -15.37 16.63
CA ARG A 442 2.84 -15.05 18.05
C ARG A 442 3.95 -14.03 18.32
N GLU A 443 4.79 -13.70 17.33
CA GLU A 443 5.85 -12.70 17.47
C GLU A 443 5.52 -11.46 16.60
N PHE A 444 4.47 -10.74 16.98
CA PHE A 444 3.92 -9.60 16.23
C PHE A 444 4.94 -8.46 16.01
N ASP A 445 5.93 -8.32 16.89
CA ASP A 445 6.91 -7.23 16.82
C ASP A 445 8.04 -7.48 15.81
N SER A 446 8.25 -8.73 15.38
CA SER A 446 9.34 -9.06 14.45
C SER A 446 8.88 -9.30 13.02
N TYR A 447 7.56 -9.35 12.80
CA TYR A 447 6.98 -9.85 11.56
C TYR A 447 6.77 -8.76 10.50
N TYR A 448 6.30 -7.58 10.89
CA TYR A 448 5.97 -6.51 9.95
C TYR A 448 7.04 -5.42 9.84
N MET A 449 7.88 -5.28 10.84
CA MET A 449 8.89 -4.23 10.88
C MET A 449 10.28 -4.84 11.03
N LEU A 450 11.12 -4.59 10.04
CA LEU A 450 12.54 -4.89 10.16
C LEU A 450 13.16 -4.00 11.23
N ASN A 451 14.09 -4.55 12.00
CA ASN A 451 14.80 -3.77 13.00
C ASN A 451 15.68 -2.72 12.30
N LYS A 452 15.59 -1.46 12.74
CA LYS A 452 16.40 -0.35 12.22
C LYS A 452 17.93 -0.56 12.31
N THR A 453 18.38 -1.53 13.09
CA THR A 453 19.81 -1.88 13.24
C THR A 453 20.25 -3.06 12.38
N GLN A 454 19.37 -3.64 11.57
CA GLN A 454 19.72 -4.74 10.68
C GLN A 454 20.44 -4.25 9.43
N PHE A 455 21.38 -5.06 8.94
CA PHE A 455 22.18 -4.81 7.73
C PHE A 455 21.74 -5.67 6.55
N ILE A 456 21.24 -6.86 6.81
CA ILE A 456 20.79 -7.83 5.81
C ILE A 456 19.38 -8.32 6.14
N LEU A 457 18.65 -8.72 5.11
CA LEU A 457 17.42 -9.48 5.25
C LEU A 457 17.82 -10.88 5.69
N GLU A 458 17.60 -11.20 6.96
CA GLU A 458 17.88 -12.53 7.49
C GLU A 458 16.88 -13.53 6.92
N ASP A 459 17.40 -14.59 6.34
CA ASP A 459 16.69 -15.84 6.25
C ASP A 459 16.63 -16.43 7.65
N LYS A 460 15.61 -16.10 8.41
CA LYS A 460 15.25 -17.01 9.49
C LYS A 460 15.00 -18.33 8.78
N LYS A 461 15.73 -19.40 9.16
CA LYS A 461 15.51 -20.78 8.70
C LYS A 461 14.03 -21.09 8.88
N SER A 462 13.24 -20.53 7.99
CA SER A 462 11.83 -20.83 7.87
C SER A 462 11.79 -22.17 7.16
N ASN A 463 10.88 -23.02 7.53
CA ASN A 463 10.59 -24.23 6.79
C ASN A 463 10.04 -23.91 5.37
N TYR A 464 10.17 -22.68 4.91
CA TYR A 464 9.72 -22.18 3.62
C TYR A 464 10.84 -22.27 2.61
N ALA A 465 10.51 -22.89 1.53
CA ALA A 465 11.40 -22.96 0.39
C ALA A 465 11.46 -21.60 -0.29
N HIS A 466 12.66 -21.19 -0.63
CA HIS A 466 12.91 -20.17 -1.61
C HIS A 466 12.62 -20.73 -2.99
N TYR A 467 12.20 -19.86 -3.90
CA TYR A 467 11.93 -20.25 -5.28
C TYR A 467 12.67 -19.34 -6.24
N THR A 468 13.04 -19.92 -7.36
CA THR A 468 13.29 -19.14 -8.58
C THR A 468 12.15 -19.37 -9.54
N VAL A 469 11.83 -18.33 -10.32
CA VAL A 469 10.88 -18.42 -11.41
C VAL A 469 11.49 -17.87 -12.69
N HIS A 470 11.27 -18.58 -13.80
CA HIS A 470 11.68 -18.19 -15.13
C HIS A 470 10.50 -17.60 -15.89
N THR A 471 10.74 -16.83 -16.87
CA THR A 471 9.93 -16.30 -17.98
C THR A 471 8.40 -16.36 -17.92
N ASN A 472 7.79 -17.32 -17.22
CA ASN A 472 6.33 -17.46 -17.12
C ASN A 472 5.93 -18.06 -15.78
N ILE A 473 5.30 -17.23 -14.94
CA ILE A 473 4.82 -17.67 -13.61
C ILE A 473 3.67 -18.68 -13.68
N PHE A 474 2.97 -18.77 -14.80
CA PHE A 474 1.82 -19.65 -14.99
C PHE A 474 2.24 -21.05 -15.51
N ASP A 475 3.51 -21.31 -15.74
CA ASP A 475 4.04 -22.63 -16.05
C ASP A 475 4.79 -23.21 -14.84
N LYS A 476 4.27 -24.30 -14.27
CA LYS A 476 4.88 -24.96 -13.13
C LYS A 476 6.31 -25.41 -13.35
N ASN A 477 6.70 -25.70 -14.58
CA ASN A 477 8.05 -26.13 -14.92
C ASN A 477 9.07 -24.97 -14.81
N ASN A 478 8.60 -23.74 -14.77
CA ASN A 478 9.44 -22.55 -14.60
C ASN A 478 9.75 -22.24 -13.13
N TRP A 479 9.14 -22.95 -12.20
CA TRP A 479 9.37 -22.77 -10.77
C TRP A 479 10.37 -23.84 -10.27
N GLN A 480 11.45 -23.36 -9.65
CA GLN A 480 12.44 -24.20 -9.02
C GLN A 480 12.51 -23.87 -7.53
N LYS A 481 12.44 -24.91 -6.71
CA LYS A 481 12.68 -24.80 -5.27
C LYS A 481 14.18 -24.74 -5.04
N ILE A 482 14.64 -23.69 -4.36
CA ILE A 482 16.00 -23.62 -3.86
C ILE A 482 16.02 -24.42 -2.55
N VAL A 483 16.79 -25.50 -2.50
CA VAL A 483 17.04 -26.28 -1.30
C VAL A 483 18.41 -25.86 -0.80
N ASP A 484 18.48 -25.22 0.36
CA ASP A 484 19.72 -24.94 1.07
C ASP A 484 20.32 -26.24 1.65
#